data_2511637f461ae07e71a68029320bc9b4
#
_entry.id   2511637f461ae07e71a68029320bc9b4
#
_cell.length_a   1.000
_cell.length_b   1.000
_cell.length_c   1.000
_cell.angle_alpha   90.00
_cell.angle_beta   90.00
_cell.angle_gamma   90.00
#
_symmetry.space_group_name_H-M   'P 1'
#
loop_
_entity.id
_entity.type
_entity.pdbx_description
1 polymer ?
#
loop_
_entity_poly.entity_id
_entity_poly.type
_entity_poly.pdbx_seq_one_letter_code
_entity_poly.pdbx_strand_id
1 'polypeptide(L)'
;GGGVGYGGKDRPDLSNTQFFIDAMLAAGVPKNDPAIQRAIKFISQCQNLPGEHNNLPWAKKTTDDDKGGFTYNPAPGDKNKAITPAGGLRSYGAMSYAGLKSFLHAGVSKDDPRVKAAVDWIGRHYTLDENPGMGQAGLFYYYHTFAKAMDALGEDPFVDAKGTRHDWRQELFEQLKKNQKPNGSWVNQNGAFLESVPELATAFALLALSYCRKK
;
A
#
# COMPACT_ATOMS: atom_id res chain seq x y z
N GLY A 1 2.87 10.85 17.49
CA GLY A 1 1.66 10.70 16.71
C GLY A 1 1.81 11.20 15.30
N GLY A 2 0.68 11.37 14.62
CA GLY A 2 0.64 11.84 13.23
C GLY A 2 -0.13 10.89 12.32
N GLY A 3 -0.35 9.66 12.75
CA GLY A 3 -1.25 8.75 12.07
C GLY A 3 -2.72 9.05 12.40
N VAL A 4 -3.60 8.66 11.48
CA VAL A 4 -5.06 8.78 11.56
C VAL A 4 -5.66 7.37 11.63
N GLY A 5 -6.77 7.21 12.35
CA GLY A 5 -7.53 5.98 12.48
C GLY A 5 -9.02 6.25 12.35
N TYR A 6 -9.86 5.24 12.65
CA TYR A 6 -11.33 5.35 12.56
C TYR A 6 -11.96 6.28 13.61
N GLY A 7 -11.17 6.89 14.49
CA GLY A 7 -11.61 7.83 15.52
C GLY A 7 -11.69 7.21 16.92
N GLY A 8 -12.01 8.04 17.92
CA GLY A 8 -12.14 7.62 19.32
C GLY A 8 -10.86 7.03 19.91
N LYS A 9 -10.94 5.81 20.40
CA LYS A 9 -9.83 5.06 21.02
C LYS A 9 -9.07 4.18 20.03
N ASP A 10 -9.44 4.19 18.76
CA ASP A 10 -8.80 3.35 17.74
C ASP A 10 -7.37 3.82 17.49
N ARG A 11 -6.49 2.83 17.32
CA ARG A 11 -5.10 3.11 16.99
C ARG A 11 -5.00 3.66 15.57
N PRO A 12 -4.13 4.63 15.31
CA PRO A 12 -3.82 5.06 13.95
C PRO A 12 -3.33 3.90 13.10
N ASP A 13 -3.69 3.92 11.84
CA ASP A 13 -3.27 2.93 10.85
C ASP A 13 -2.86 3.57 9.52
N LEU A 14 -2.13 2.81 8.71
CA LEU A 14 -1.59 3.30 7.46
C LEU A 14 -2.69 3.49 6.41
N SER A 15 -3.74 2.65 6.41
CA SER A 15 -4.84 2.77 5.46
C SER A 15 -5.57 4.10 5.62
N ASN A 16 -5.96 4.47 6.83
CA ASN A 16 -6.60 5.78 7.09
C ASN A 16 -5.62 6.94 6.89
N THR A 17 -4.36 6.77 7.29
CA THR A 17 -3.35 7.83 7.16
C THR A 17 -3.04 8.15 5.71
N GLN A 18 -3.00 7.16 4.82
CA GLN A 18 -2.79 7.41 3.39
C GLN A 18 -3.95 8.18 2.74
N PHE A 19 -5.20 7.90 3.14
CA PHE A 19 -6.36 8.69 2.67
C PHE A 19 -6.35 10.10 3.24
N PHE A 20 -5.91 10.29 4.49
CA PHE A 20 -5.73 11.62 5.06
C PHE A 20 -4.76 12.47 4.24
N ILE A 21 -3.59 11.91 3.86
CA ILE A 21 -2.63 12.63 3.01
C ILE A 21 -3.27 12.99 1.67
N ASP A 22 -3.96 12.05 1.02
CA ASP A 22 -4.63 12.31 -0.25
C ASP A 22 -5.66 13.45 -0.14
N ALA A 23 -6.47 13.44 0.92
CA ALA A 23 -7.49 14.46 1.16
C ALA A 23 -6.86 15.84 1.40
N MET A 24 -5.80 15.91 2.21
CA MET A 24 -5.09 17.17 2.49
C MET A 24 -4.49 17.76 1.20
N LEU A 25 -3.82 16.94 0.39
CA LEU A 25 -3.23 17.39 -0.87
C LEU A 25 -4.29 17.79 -1.90
N ALA A 26 -5.41 17.05 -1.98
CA ALA A 26 -6.53 17.40 -2.84
C ALA A 26 -7.22 18.72 -2.43
N ALA A 27 -7.21 19.04 -1.12
CA ALA A 27 -7.67 20.33 -0.60
C ALA A 27 -6.65 21.48 -0.79
N GLY A 28 -5.52 21.22 -1.46
CA GLY A 28 -4.50 22.24 -1.73
C GLY A 28 -3.54 22.53 -0.58
N VAL A 29 -3.54 21.69 0.45
CA VAL A 29 -2.60 21.84 1.56
C VAL A 29 -1.18 21.55 1.06
N PRO A 30 -0.19 22.42 1.34
CA PRO A 30 1.15 22.25 0.83
C PRO A 30 1.85 21.02 1.43
N LYS A 31 2.69 20.35 0.63
CA LYS A 31 3.39 19.11 1.02
C LYS A 31 4.24 19.24 2.30
N ASN A 32 4.74 20.44 2.58
CA ASN A 32 5.53 20.75 3.78
C ASN A 32 4.67 21.10 5.01
N ASP A 33 3.34 21.01 4.93
CA ASP A 33 2.47 21.24 6.08
C ASP A 33 2.84 20.30 7.24
N PRO A 34 2.89 20.82 8.49
CA PRO A 34 3.26 20.01 9.64
C PRO A 34 2.38 18.77 9.87
N ALA A 35 1.11 18.78 9.47
CA ALA A 35 0.23 17.63 9.59
C ALA A 35 0.63 16.53 8.59
N ILE A 36 0.93 16.88 7.34
CA ILE A 36 1.44 15.94 6.32
C ILE A 36 2.79 15.38 6.76
N GLN A 37 3.70 16.22 7.25
CA GLN A 37 5.02 15.77 7.70
C GLN A 37 4.93 14.81 8.91
N ARG A 38 4.01 15.04 9.85
CA ARG A 38 3.74 14.09 10.94
C ARG A 38 3.13 12.77 10.43
N ALA A 39 2.26 12.83 9.43
CA ALA A 39 1.71 11.62 8.80
C ALA A 39 2.80 10.81 8.10
N ILE A 40 3.73 11.44 7.38
CA ILE A 40 4.89 10.78 6.78
C ILE A 40 5.78 10.12 7.83
N LYS A 41 6.01 10.78 8.97
CA LYS A 41 6.75 10.16 10.09
C LYS A 41 6.04 8.90 10.60
N PHE A 42 4.71 8.93 10.74
CA PHE A 42 3.94 7.76 11.15
C PHE A 42 4.04 6.63 10.10
N ILE A 43 3.92 6.94 8.80
CA ILE A 43 4.06 5.97 7.72
C ILE A 43 5.45 5.34 7.72
N SER A 44 6.50 6.13 7.94
CA SER A 44 7.87 5.60 8.08
C SER A 44 7.99 4.60 9.23
N GLN A 45 7.25 4.79 10.33
CA GLN A 45 7.18 3.84 11.44
C GLN A 45 6.39 2.55 11.10
N CYS A 46 5.60 2.54 10.02
CA CYS A 46 4.95 1.33 9.52
C CYS A 46 5.83 0.55 8.53
N GLN A 47 6.97 1.10 8.11
CA GLN A 47 7.86 0.44 7.16
C GLN A 47 8.80 -0.55 7.86
N ASN A 48 8.95 -1.74 7.30
CA ASN A 48 9.96 -2.72 7.69
C ASN A 48 11.36 -2.29 7.20
N LEU A 49 11.81 -1.14 7.71
CA LEU A 49 13.13 -0.56 7.42
C LEU A 49 13.73 0.00 8.70
N PRO A 50 14.46 -0.84 9.48
CA PRO A 50 15.10 -0.39 10.71
C PRO A 50 16.16 0.67 10.43
N GLY A 51 16.18 1.74 11.25
CA GLY A 51 17.12 2.84 11.09
C GLY A 51 16.59 4.15 11.67
N GLU A 52 17.06 5.26 11.13
CA GLU A 52 16.73 6.61 11.60
C GLU A 52 15.21 6.87 11.63
N HIS A 53 14.49 6.42 10.60
CA HIS A 53 13.06 6.67 10.45
C HIS A 53 12.15 5.66 11.18
N ASN A 54 12.68 4.49 11.53
CA ASN A 54 11.98 3.45 12.29
C ASN A 54 12.91 2.72 13.24
N ASN A 55 13.00 3.21 14.47
CA ASN A 55 13.80 2.63 15.54
C ASN A 55 12.97 1.76 16.52
N LEU A 56 11.74 1.42 16.16
CA LEU A 56 10.87 0.60 16.99
C LEU A 56 11.46 -0.81 17.21
N PRO A 57 11.26 -1.42 18.39
CA PRO A 57 11.86 -2.72 18.71
C PRO A 57 11.52 -3.83 17.71
N TRP A 58 10.29 -3.83 17.19
CA TRP A 58 9.86 -4.83 16.21
C TRP A 58 10.54 -4.65 14.84
N ALA A 59 10.86 -3.42 14.44
CA ALA A 59 11.53 -3.15 13.17
C ALA A 59 12.93 -3.78 13.13
N LYS A 60 13.61 -3.88 14.26
CA LYS A 60 14.91 -4.56 14.38
C LYS A 60 14.83 -6.07 14.14
N LYS A 61 13.61 -6.62 14.11
CA LYS A 61 13.30 -8.03 13.86
C LYS A 61 12.71 -8.27 12.47
N THR A 62 12.84 -7.27 11.58
CA THR A 62 12.44 -7.38 10.18
C THR A 62 13.19 -8.52 9.51
N THR A 63 12.45 -9.39 8.80
CA THR A 63 13.03 -10.45 7.98
C THR A 63 13.48 -9.89 6.63
N ASP A 64 14.35 -10.61 5.91
CA ASP A 64 14.78 -10.17 4.57
C ASP A 64 13.61 -10.11 3.59
N ASP A 65 12.63 -11.00 3.73
CA ASP A 65 11.42 -11.02 2.92
C ASP A 65 10.53 -9.80 3.17
N ASP A 66 10.42 -9.35 4.42
CA ASP A 66 9.61 -8.21 4.80
C ASP A 66 10.28 -6.84 4.56
N LYS A 67 11.62 -6.83 4.39
CA LYS A 67 12.42 -5.61 4.33
C LYS A 67 11.99 -4.68 3.21
N GLY A 68 11.67 -3.44 3.58
CA GLY A 68 11.24 -2.37 2.68
C GLY A 68 9.73 -2.24 2.55
N GLY A 69 8.96 -3.31 2.77
CA GLY A 69 7.51 -3.28 2.74
C GLY A 69 6.89 -2.67 4.00
N PHE A 70 5.55 -2.63 4.04
CA PHE A 70 4.82 -1.94 5.10
C PHE A 70 3.79 -2.84 5.79
N THR A 71 3.61 -2.59 7.08
CA THR A 71 2.55 -3.17 7.91
C THR A 71 1.40 -2.17 8.13
N TYR A 72 0.25 -2.66 8.59
CA TYR A 72 -0.96 -1.85 8.80
C TYR A 72 -0.78 -0.76 9.88
N ASN A 73 -0.14 -1.09 10.98
CA ASN A 73 0.19 -0.14 12.04
C ASN A 73 1.51 -0.53 12.74
N PRO A 74 2.19 0.42 13.38
CA PRO A 74 3.52 0.19 13.95
C PRO A 74 3.49 -0.43 15.35
N ALA A 75 2.32 -0.85 15.84
CA ALA A 75 2.19 -1.42 17.18
C ALA A 75 1.89 -2.92 17.09
N PRO A 76 2.81 -3.80 17.52
CA PRO A 76 2.49 -5.20 17.75
C PRO A 76 1.42 -5.30 18.86
N GLY A 77 0.42 -6.13 18.65
CA GLY A 77 -0.64 -6.35 19.63
C GLY A 77 -1.56 -7.47 19.19
N ASP A 78 -2.43 -7.92 20.08
CA ASP A 78 -3.30 -9.11 19.89
C ASP A 78 -4.18 -9.06 18.64
N LYS A 79 -4.42 -7.87 18.08
CA LYS A 79 -5.18 -7.68 16.83
C LYS A 79 -4.28 -7.66 15.58
N ASN A 80 -2.96 -7.64 15.73
CA ASN A 80 -2.05 -7.66 14.60
C ASN A 80 -1.66 -9.10 14.28
N LYS A 81 -2.44 -9.76 13.42
CA LYS A 81 -2.18 -11.13 12.93
C LYS A 81 -0.90 -11.23 12.07
N ALA A 82 -0.20 -10.13 11.90
CA ALA A 82 0.97 -10.03 11.05
C ALA A 82 2.29 -10.16 11.82
N ILE A 83 2.28 -10.68 13.05
CA ILE A 83 3.52 -10.91 13.82
C ILE A 83 4.27 -12.09 13.24
N THR A 84 5.55 -11.88 12.91
CA THR A 84 6.44 -12.95 12.46
C THR A 84 6.91 -13.81 13.65
N PRO A 85 7.36 -15.06 13.44
CA PRO A 85 7.91 -15.89 14.52
C PRO A 85 9.05 -15.22 15.29
N ALA A 86 9.83 -14.36 14.63
CA ALA A 86 10.90 -13.57 15.24
C ALA A 86 10.39 -12.38 16.07
N GLY A 87 9.08 -12.09 16.03
CA GLY A 87 8.45 -10.96 16.71
C GLY A 87 8.57 -9.62 15.97
N GLY A 88 8.90 -9.65 14.66
CA GLY A 88 8.73 -8.54 13.73
C GLY A 88 7.29 -8.46 13.22
N LEU A 89 7.02 -7.55 12.29
CA LEU A 89 5.72 -7.41 11.64
C LEU A 89 5.86 -7.73 10.15
N ARG A 90 4.88 -8.45 9.58
CA ARG A 90 4.86 -8.78 8.15
C ARG A 90 4.51 -7.59 7.30
N SER A 91 5.21 -7.47 6.19
CA SER A 91 4.83 -6.61 5.08
C SER A 91 3.75 -7.26 4.23
N TYR A 92 2.89 -6.46 3.61
CA TYR A 92 1.95 -6.96 2.61
C TYR A 92 1.61 -5.92 1.54
N GLY A 93 1.11 -6.40 0.40
CA GLY A 93 0.97 -5.62 -0.83
C GLY A 93 0.21 -4.31 -0.65
N ALA A 94 -1.05 -4.36 -0.23
CA ALA A 94 -1.87 -3.16 -0.13
C ALA A 94 -1.24 -2.04 0.71
N MET A 95 -0.57 -2.38 1.82
CA MET A 95 0.11 -1.38 2.65
C MET A 95 1.43 -0.92 2.06
N SER A 96 2.16 -1.79 1.39
CA SER A 96 3.44 -1.43 0.76
C SER A 96 3.24 -0.44 -0.39
N TYR A 97 2.23 -0.66 -1.22
CA TYR A 97 1.87 0.31 -2.25
C TYR A 97 1.27 1.60 -1.66
N ALA A 98 0.44 1.53 -0.61
CA ALA A 98 -0.09 2.71 0.06
C ALA A 98 1.01 3.57 0.71
N GLY A 99 2.01 2.94 1.32
CA GLY A 99 3.16 3.61 1.90
C GLY A 99 4.02 4.32 0.86
N LEU A 100 4.40 3.60 -0.21
CA LEU A 100 5.16 4.17 -1.34
C LEU A 100 4.42 5.37 -1.95
N LYS A 101 3.14 5.20 -2.30
CA LYS A 101 2.31 6.28 -2.84
C LYS A 101 2.33 7.52 -1.93
N SER A 102 2.17 7.31 -0.63
CA SER A 102 2.12 8.41 0.33
C SER A 102 3.42 9.19 0.41
N PHE A 103 4.57 8.51 0.34
CA PHE A 103 5.87 9.17 0.26
C PHE A 103 5.98 10.03 -1.00
N LEU A 104 5.67 9.47 -2.16
CA LEU A 104 5.77 10.17 -3.45
C LEU A 104 4.82 11.36 -3.53
N HIS A 105 3.55 11.20 -3.13
CA HIS A 105 2.57 12.28 -3.12
C HIS A 105 2.97 13.43 -2.18
N ALA A 106 3.52 13.10 -1.01
CA ALA A 106 4.03 14.10 -0.07
C ALA A 106 5.39 14.71 -0.48
N GLY A 107 5.94 14.32 -1.63
CA GLY A 107 7.16 14.90 -2.19
C GLY A 107 8.45 14.33 -1.63
N VAL A 108 8.41 13.15 -1.00
CA VAL A 108 9.64 12.42 -0.65
C VAL A 108 10.34 12.01 -1.95
N SER A 109 11.63 12.26 -2.02
CA SER A 109 12.44 11.97 -3.23
C SER A 109 12.45 10.48 -3.55
N LYS A 110 12.49 10.13 -4.84
CA LYS A 110 12.75 8.76 -5.30
C LYS A 110 14.11 8.22 -4.84
N ASP A 111 15.06 9.11 -4.56
CA ASP A 111 16.37 8.75 -4.04
C ASP A 111 16.40 8.51 -2.53
N ASP A 112 15.32 8.82 -1.82
CA ASP A 112 15.21 8.55 -0.38
C ASP A 112 15.30 7.04 -0.11
N PRO A 113 16.08 6.60 0.88
CA PRO A 113 16.26 5.18 1.17
C PRO A 113 14.94 4.46 1.51
N ARG A 114 13.93 5.15 2.05
CA ARG A 114 12.60 4.60 2.31
C ARG A 114 11.87 4.27 1.02
N VAL A 115 11.95 5.15 0.03
CA VAL A 115 11.32 4.96 -1.28
C VAL A 115 12.02 3.83 -2.03
N LYS A 116 13.37 3.84 -2.08
CA LYS A 116 14.15 2.75 -2.70
C LYS A 116 13.83 1.40 -2.09
N ALA A 117 13.81 1.30 -0.76
CA ALA A 117 13.49 0.04 -0.08
C ALA A 117 12.04 -0.43 -0.36
N ALA A 118 11.08 0.49 -0.49
CA ALA A 118 9.70 0.16 -0.86
C ALA A 118 9.63 -0.37 -2.30
N VAL A 119 10.32 0.26 -3.24
CA VAL A 119 10.40 -0.18 -4.64
C VAL A 119 11.07 -1.55 -4.76
N ASP A 120 12.15 -1.79 -4.00
CA ASP A 120 12.81 -3.09 -3.94
C ASP A 120 11.88 -4.19 -3.42
N TRP A 121 11.09 -3.92 -2.38
CA TRP A 121 10.12 -4.88 -1.87
C TRP A 121 9.06 -5.19 -2.92
N ILE A 122 8.49 -4.16 -3.55
CA ILE A 122 7.50 -4.29 -4.62
C ILE A 122 8.06 -5.11 -5.77
N GLY A 123 9.30 -4.85 -6.20
CA GLY A 123 9.95 -5.62 -7.27
C GLY A 123 10.10 -7.10 -6.95
N ARG A 124 10.35 -7.45 -5.68
CA ARG A 124 10.44 -8.85 -5.25
C ARG A 124 9.08 -9.56 -5.14
N HIS A 125 8.01 -8.80 -4.91
CA HIS A 125 6.67 -9.32 -4.63
C HIS A 125 5.64 -8.91 -5.68
N TYR A 126 6.07 -8.49 -6.86
CA TYR A 126 5.15 -8.06 -7.92
C TYR A 126 4.25 -9.22 -8.35
N THR A 127 2.94 -9.06 -8.19
CA THR A 127 1.90 -9.96 -8.69
C THR A 127 0.55 -9.26 -8.73
N LEU A 128 -0.33 -9.69 -9.63
CA LEU A 128 -1.73 -9.28 -9.67
C LEU A 128 -2.69 -10.44 -9.37
N ASP A 129 -2.16 -11.63 -9.05
CA ASP A 129 -2.98 -12.80 -8.72
C ASP A 129 -3.51 -12.77 -7.29
N GLU A 130 -2.81 -12.06 -6.41
CA GLU A 130 -3.17 -11.93 -5.00
C GLU A 130 -2.64 -10.61 -4.40
N ASN A 131 -3.11 -10.26 -3.21
CA ASN A 131 -2.51 -9.24 -2.36
C ASN A 131 -1.30 -9.86 -1.64
N PRO A 132 -0.05 -9.59 -2.04
CA PRO A 132 1.13 -10.24 -1.49
C PRO A 132 1.13 -10.24 0.05
N GLY A 133 1.30 -11.40 0.66
CA GLY A 133 1.27 -11.60 2.11
C GLY A 133 -0.13 -11.71 2.73
N MET A 134 -1.21 -11.51 1.94
CA MET A 134 -2.60 -11.58 2.37
C MET A 134 -3.47 -12.51 1.50
N GLY A 135 -2.91 -13.08 0.42
CA GLY A 135 -3.66 -13.89 -0.52
C GLY A 135 -4.82 -13.11 -1.14
N GLN A 136 -6.02 -13.68 -1.12
CA GLN A 136 -7.21 -13.03 -1.68
C GLN A 136 -7.83 -11.97 -0.75
N ALA A 137 -7.36 -11.79 0.47
CA ALA A 137 -7.93 -10.81 1.38
C ALA A 137 -7.60 -9.38 0.94
N GLY A 138 -8.62 -8.56 0.71
CA GLY A 138 -8.48 -7.17 0.30
C GLY A 138 -7.90 -6.98 -1.10
N LEU A 139 -8.23 -7.87 -2.05
CA LEU A 139 -7.65 -7.89 -3.40
C LEU A 139 -8.00 -6.63 -4.20
N PHE A 140 -9.25 -6.15 -4.15
CA PHE A 140 -9.64 -4.94 -4.90
C PHE A 140 -9.10 -3.66 -4.29
N TYR A 141 -9.01 -3.61 -2.97
CA TYR A 141 -8.29 -2.53 -2.29
C TYR A 141 -6.80 -2.54 -2.64
N TYR A 142 -6.19 -3.73 -2.74
CA TYR A 142 -4.82 -3.89 -3.24
C TYR A 142 -4.66 -3.35 -4.65
N TYR A 143 -5.54 -3.69 -5.60
CA TYR A 143 -5.48 -3.16 -6.97
C TYR A 143 -5.58 -1.63 -7.00
N HIS A 144 -6.43 -1.05 -6.16
CA HIS A 144 -6.54 0.41 -6.04
C HIS A 144 -5.23 1.05 -5.55
N THR A 145 -4.64 0.53 -4.46
CA THR A 145 -3.38 1.06 -3.93
C THR A 145 -2.21 0.83 -4.88
N PHE A 146 -2.16 -0.34 -5.53
CA PHE A 146 -1.21 -0.68 -6.58
C PHE A 146 -1.24 0.36 -7.71
N ALA A 147 -2.41 0.57 -8.32
CA ALA A 147 -2.56 1.48 -9.47
C ALA A 147 -2.11 2.91 -9.13
N LYS A 148 -2.52 3.43 -7.96
CA LYS A 148 -2.11 4.77 -7.51
C LYS A 148 -0.62 4.88 -7.26
N ALA A 149 -0.01 3.86 -6.67
CA ALA A 149 1.42 3.87 -6.37
C ALA A 149 2.26 3.78 -7.64
N MET A 150 1.88 2.91 -8.58
CA MET A 150 2.57 2.75 -9.86
C MET A 150 2.47 4.00 -10.72
N ASP A 151 1.29 4.67 -10.75
CA ASP A 151 1.12 5.96 -11.43
C ASP A 151 2.02 7.05 -10.80
N ALA A 152 2.07 7.13 -9.47
CA ALA A 152 2.92 8.07 -8.76
C ALA A 152 4.42 7.78 -8.93
N LEU A 153 4.81 6.51 -9.00
CA LEU A 153 6.19 6.10 -9.27
C LEU A 153 6.61 6.49 -10.68
N GLY A 154 5.69 6.42 -11.65
CA GLY A 154 5.92 6.86 -13.03
C GLY A 154 6.93 6.01 -13.78
N GLU A 155 7.12 4.76 -13.39
CA GLU A 155 7.91 3.76 -14.14
C GLU A 155 6.98 2.95 -15.02
N ASP A 156 7.09 3.14 -16.33
CA ASP A 156 6.27 2.47 -17.32
C ASP A 156 7.12 2.14 -18.59
N PRO A 157 7.53 0.88 -18.77
CA PRO A 157 7.23 -0.29 -17.94
C PRO A 157 7.98 -0.33 -16.60
N PHE A 158 7.37 -0.98 -15.62
CA PHE A 158 8.03 -1.32 -14.36
C PHE A 158 8.94 -2.55 -14.56
N VAL A 159 10.12 -2.55 -13.93
CA VAL A 159 11.05 -3.69 -13.97
C VAL A 159 11.12 -4.32 -12.60
N ASP A 160 10.73 -5.60 -12.49
CA ASP A 160 10.75 -6.34 -11.23
C ASP A 160 12.18 -6.77 -10.83
N ALA A 161 12.32 -7.36 -9.64
CA ALA A 161 13.61 -7.83 -9.13
C ALA A 161 14.24 -8.97 -9.94
N LYS A 162 13.47 -9.63 -10.82
CA LYS A 162 13.95 -10.69 -11.75
C LYS A 162 14.35 -10.12 -13.11
N GLY A 163 14.18 -8.81 -13.31
CA GLY A 163 14.43 -8.14 -14.58
C GLY A 163 13.27 -8.24 -15.57
N THR A 164 12.11 -8.72 -15.15
CA THR A 164 10.92 -8.78 -16.00
C THR A 164 10.33 -7.38 -16.16
N ARG A 165 9.98 -7.02 -17.40
CA ARG A 165 9.35 -5.73 -17.74
C ARG A 165 7.84 -5.90 -17.74
N HIS A 166 7.15 -5.10 -16.97
CA HIS A 166 5.71 -5.13 -16.80
C HIS A 166 5.06 -3.87 -17.38
N ASP A 167 4.21 -4.02 -18.41
CA ASP A 167 3.19 -3.00 -18.74
C ASP A 167 2.08 -3.13 -17.69
N TRP A 168 2.33 -2.62 -16.50
CA TRP A 168 1.47 -2.80 -15.34
C TRP A 168 0.04 -2.28 -15.57
N ARG A 169 -0.13 -1.28 -16.46
CA ARG A 169 -1.46 -0.75 -16.81
C ARG A 169 -2.27 -1.78 -17.60
N GLN A 170 -1.65 -2.39 -18.58
CA GLN A 170 -2.29 -3.43 -19.38
C GLN A 170 -2.53 -4.69 -18.56
N GLU A 171 -1.55 -5.11 -17.77
CA GLU A 171 -1.68 -6.28 -16.90
C GLU A 171 -2.82 -6.13 -15.89
N LEU A 172 -2.91 -4.97 -15.22
CA LEU A 172 -3.99 -4.67 -14.28
C LEU A 172 -5.36 -4.60 -14.98
N PHE A 173 -5.42 -3.98 -16.15
CA PHE A 173 -6.65 -3.94 -16.96
C PHE A 173 -7.15 -5.35 -17.31
N GLU A 174 -6.27 -6.22 -17.81
CA GLU A 174 -6.65 -7.60 -18.16
C GLU A 174 -7.06 -8.41 -16.93
N GLN A 175 -6.38 -8.23 -15.80
CA GLN A 175 -6.73 -8.89 -14.55
C GLN A 175 -8.11 -8.45 -14.03
N LEU A 176 -8.41 -7.15 -14.08
CA LEU A 176 -9.72 -6.64 -13.70
C LEU A 176 -10.82 -7.12 -14.66
N LYS A 177 -10.58 -7.07 -15.95
CA LYS A 177 -11.50 -7.58 -16.99
C LYS A 177 -11.80 -9.07 -16.78
N LYS A 178 -10.80 -9.90 -16.52
CA LYS A 178 -10.95 -11.34 -16.24
C LYS A 178 -11.85 -11.59 -15.03
N ASN A 179 -11.79 -10.74 -14.01
CA ASN A 179 -12.53 -10.89 -12.75
C ASN A 179 -13.91 -10.21 -12.76
N GLN A 180 -14.27 -9.50 -13.83
CA GLN A 180 -15.57 -8.84 -13.95
C GLN A 180 -16.70 -9.84 -14.09
N LYS A 181 -17.80 -9.63 -13.36
CA LYS A 181 -19.01 -10.44 -13.46
C LYS A 181 -19.83 -10.05 -14.69
N PRO A 182 -20.72 -10.95 -15.21
CA PRO A 182 -21.56 -10.66 -16.37
C PRO A 182 -22.43 -9.41 -16.23
N ASN A 183 -22.80 -9.03 -14.99
CA ASN A 183 -23.56 -7.81 -14.71
C ASN A 183 -22.69 -6.54 -14.60
N GLY A 184 -21.39 -6.63 -14.92
CA GLY A 184 -20.45 -5.52 -14.91
C GLY A 184 -19.83 -5.22 -13.55
N SER A 185 -20.24 -5.89 -12.47
CA SER A 185 -19.69 -5.68 -11.13
C SER A 185 -18.45 -6.54 -10.85
N TRP A 186 -17.79 -6.24 -9.72
CA TRP A 186 -16.76 -7.08 -9.12
C TRP A 186 -17.16 -7.49 -7.70
N VAL A 187 -16.72 -8.64 -7.28
CA VAL A 187 -16.90 -9.16 -5.92
C VAL A 187 -15.77 -10.10 -5.57
N ASN A 188 -15.28 -10.00 -4.34
CA ASN A 188 -14.30 -10.94 -3.81
C ASN A 188 -15.01 -12.04 -3.01
N GLN A 189 -14.71 -13.31 -3.32
CA GLN A 189 -15.25 -14.44 -2.55
C GLN A 189 -14.65 -14.49 -1.13
N ASN A 190 -13.47 -13.90 -0.92
CA ASN A 190 -12.93 -13.67 0.41
C ASN A 190 -13.64 -12.45 1.03
N GLY A 191 -14.47 -12.70 2.05
CA GLY A 191 -15.26 -11.64 2.71
C GLY A 191 -14.45 -10.70 3.62
N ALA A 192 -13.13 -10.88 3.74
CA ALA A 192 -12.28 -9.96 4.50
C ALA A 192 -12.38 -8.55 3.92
N PHE A 193 -12.34 -7.57 4.80
CA PHE A 193 -12.42 -6.14 4.44
C PHE A 193 -13.68 -5.74 3.66
N LEU A 194 -14.77 -6.48 3.83
CA LEU A 194 -16.10 -6.24 3.22
C LEU A 194 -16.10 -6.32 1.67
N GLU A 195 -15.10 -6.90 1.04
CA GLU A 195 -15.05 -7.02 -0.42
C GLU A 195 -16.03 -8.06 -1.01
N SER A 196 -16.74 -8.81 -0.16
CA SER A 196 -17.91 -9.58 -0.55
C SER A 196 -19.14 -8.70 -0.84
N VAL A 197 -19.10 -7.41 -0.51
CA VAL A 197 -20.08 -6.40 -0.89
C VAL A 197 -19.73 -5.89 -2.29
N PRO A 198 -20.53 -6.20 -3.33
CA PRO A 198 -20.17 -5.90 -4.72
C PRO A 198 -19.95 -4.42 -4.98
N GLU A 199 -20.69 -3.53 -4.31
CA GLU A 199 -20.58 -2.09 -4.45
C GLU A 199 -19.19 -1.59 -4.04
N LEU A 200 -18.65 -2.13 -2.95
CA LEU A 200 -17.31 -1.75 -2.46
C LEU A 200 -16.21 -2.27 -3.40
N ALA A 201 -16.25 -3.56 -3.74
CA ALA A 201 -15.28 -4.14 -4.65
C ALA A 201 -15.31 -3.48 -6.03
N THR A 202 -16.51 -3.16 -6.54
CA THR A 202 -16.68 -2.44 -7.81
C THR A 202 -16.12 -1.02 -7.73
N ALA A 203 -16.33 -0.31 -6.63
CA ALA A 203 -15.76 1.03 -6.46
C ALA A 203 -14.22 0.99 -6.51
N PHE A 204 -13.58 0.05 -5.80
CA PHE A 204 -12.12 -0.11 -5.87
C PHE A 204 -11.63 -0.52 -7.26
N ALA A 205 -12.33 -1.43 -7.94
CA ALA A 205 -12.00 -1.83 -9.31
C ALA A 205 -12.07 -0.65 -10.28
N LEU A 206 -13.11 0.17 -10.22
CA LEU A 206 -13.26 1.37 -11.07
C LEU A 206 -12.18 2.42 -10.77
N LEU A 207 -11.84 2.64 -9.50
CA LEU A 207 -10.75 3.50 -9.11
C LEU A 207 -9.40 3.00 -9.67
N ALA A 208 -9.13 1.69 -9.60
CA ALA A 208 -7.94 1.09 -10.19
C ALA A 208 -7.92 1.26 -11.71
N LEU A 209 -9.03 0.97 -12.41
CA LEU A 209 -9.16 1.13 -13.86
C LEU A 209 -8.91 2.57 -14.33
N SER A 210 -9.23 3.57 -13.50
CA SER A 210 -8.99 4.98 -13.85
C SER A 210 -7.52 5.29 -14.12
N TYR A 211 -6.60 4.51 -13.53
CA TYR A 211 -5.15 4.62 -13.72
C TYR A 211 -4.61 3.79 -14.88
N CYS A 212 -5.40 2.85 -15.43
CA CYS A 212 -4.96 2.03 -16.56
C CYS A 212 -4.94 2.80 -17.90
N ARG A 213 -5.59 3.95 -17.98
CA ARG A 213 -5.53 4.81 -19.16
C ARG A 213 -4.18 5.50 -19.25
N LYS A 214 -3.48 5.37 -20.39
CA LYS A 214 -2.31 6.22 -20.69
C LYS A 214 -2.83 7.66 -20.84
N LYS A 215 -2.19 8.58 -20.13
CA LYS A 215 -2.46 10.02 -20.24
C LYS A 215 -1.78 10.57 -21.48
#